data_73ce5d34db24e53592774f89a3250f58
#
_entry.id   73ce5d34db24e53592774f89a3250f58
#
_cell.length_a   1.000
_cell.length_b   1.000
_cell.length_c   1.000
_cell.angle_alpha   90.00
_cell.angle_beta   90.00
_cell.angle_gamma   90.00
#
_symmetry.space_group_name_H-M   'P 1'
#
loop_
_entity.id
_entity.type
_entity.pdbx_description
1 polymer ?
#
loop_
_entity_poly.entity_id
_entity_poly.type
_entity_poly.pdbx_seq_one_letter_code
_entity_poly.pdbx_strand_id
1 'polypeptide(L)'
;MHLRQLTIPLLTLLPLLAAAGGAQTPERHAAATAAVAGTAGEEPAAADTVIVVDKVQVTAIKQGLVLRSQPVAASIVGGRAIERGRIGAVKNLSQTVPNFHAPDYGSRMTSSIYVRGLGARIDQPVIGLNIDNVPVLNKDNFDTELADAERIEVLRGPQSTLYGRNTMGGVVNVYTLSPLAYQGVRLTAEYGSGNSYRFRASSYYKLSPDLGMAVTGYYTHTGGFFDNQYTGEKCDWERLGGGRWKTQWRNRRGLRIDNTLSFSVLDQGGYPYAYVGEEIVHDGQTVIRKGEISCNDPCSYRRTTISDGLTCATTPKNSPSRRSPPTSTPTTR
;
A
#
# COMPACT_ATOMS: atom_id res chain seq x y z
N MET A 1 -22.18 -11.85 37.17
CA MET A 1 -20.70 -11.87 37.19
C MET A 1 -20.24 -10.70 36.35
N HIS A 2 -19.82 -9.61 37.02
CA HIS A 2 -19.60 -8.30 36.39
C HIS A 2 -18.33 -8.29 35.52
N LEU A 3 -18.47 -8.12 34.21
CA LEU A 3 -17.35 -7.78 33.32
C LEU A 3 -17.06 -6.27 33.46
N ARG A 4 -15.93 -5.95 34.06
CA ARG A 4 -15.38 -4.59 34.11
C ARG A 4 -14.99 -4.17 32.70
N GLN A 5 -15.62 -3.13 32.24
CA GLN A 5 -15.17 -2.40 31.03
C GLN A 5 -13.78 -1.80 31.32
N LEU A 6 -12.78 -2.27 30.63
CA LEU A 6 -11.45 -1.66 30.63
C LEU A 6 -11.48 -0.49 29.64
N THR A 7 -11.80 0.68 30.14
CA THR A 7 -11.56 1.94 29.44
C THR A 7 -10.06 2.19 29.42
N ILE A 8 -9.43 2.00 28.26
CA ILE A 8 -8.05 2.43 28.03
C ILE A 8 -8.10 3.96 27.85
N PRO A 9 -7.45 4.75 28.71
CA PRO A 9 -7.35 6.17 28.49
C PRO A 9 -6.51 6.42 27.25
N LEU A 10 -7.06 7.19 26.31
CA LEU A 10 -6.37 7.77 25.17
C LEU A 10 -5.24 8.66 25.71
N LEU A 11 -4.05 8.09 25.77
CA LEU A 11 -2.86 8.78 26.25
C LEU A 11 -2.55 9.91 25.27
N THR A 12 -2.78 11.12 25.74
CA THR A 12 -2.39 12.37 25.15
C THR A 12 -0.89 12.38 24.90
N LEU A 13 -0.49 12.09 23.66
CA LEU A 13 0.86 12.35 23.16
C LEU A 13 0.81 13.47 22.14
N LEU A 14 0.51 14.67 22.67
CA LEU A 14 0.81 15.90 22.00
C LEU A 14 1.59 16.74 23.03
N PRO A 15 2.90 16.87 22.90
CA PRO A 15 3.43 18.12 22.44
C PRO A 15 4.73 17.94 21.66
N LEU A 16 4.88 18.61 20.57
CA LEU A 16 6.04 19.42 20.16
C LEU A 16 5.82 19.89 18.71
N LEU A 17 4.89 20.83 18.60
CA LEU A 17 4.84 21.68 17.42
C LEU A 17 4.95 23.12 17.92
N ALA A 18 6.18 23.55 18.19
CA ALA A 18 6.48 24.96 18.36
C ALA A 18 7.81 25.28 17.70
N ALA A 19 7.77 26.32 16.90
CA ALA A 19 8.86 27.15 16.41
C ALA A 19 9.67 26.64 15.21
N ALA A 20 9.24 27.10 14.02
CA ALA A 20 10.08 27.93 13.15
C ALA A 20 9.19 28.59 12.10
N GLY A 21 8.72 29.78 12.41
CA GLY A 21 8.10 30.71 11.47
C GLY A 21 9.16 31.29 10.55
N GLY A 22 8.92 31.19 9.25
CA GLY A 22 9.60 31.93 8.22
C GLY A 22 8.56 32.27 7.16
N ALA A 23 7.95 33.46 7.33
CA ALA A 23 7.02 34.00 6.35
C ALA A 23 7.80 34.37 5.08
N GLN A 24 7.43 33.82 3.95
CA GLN A 24 7.69 34.42 2.65
C GLN A 24 6.38 34.55 1.89
N THR A 25 6.04 35.80 1.62
CA THR A 25 4.91 36.27 0.83
C THR A 25 5.05 35.87 -0.65
N PRO A 26 3.98 35.39 -1.32
CA PRO A 26 4.02 35.23 -2.75
C PRO A 26 3.69 36.54 -3.46
N GLU A 27 4.58 37.00 -4.30
CA GLU A 27 4.35 38.08 -5.28
C GLU A 27 3.32 37.65 -6.33
N ARG A 28 2.34 38.53 -6.51
CA ARG A 28 1.34 38.45 -7.58
C ARG A 28 2.00 38.85 -8.91
N HIS A 29 2.05 37.99 -9.86
CA HIS A 29 2.23 38.37 -11.25
C HIS A 29 0.88 38.55 -11.95
N ALA A 30 0.65 39.80 -12.35
CA ALA A 30 -0.48 40.24 -13.14
C ALA A 30 -0.38 39.70 -14.57
N ALA A 31 -1.50 39.22 -15.09
CA ALA A 31 -1.65 38.86 -16.50
C ALA A 31 -1.70 40.15 -17.35
N ALA A 32 -0.80 40.24 -18.31
CA ALA A 32 -0.90 41.22 -19.40
C ALA A 32 -1.33 40.47 -20.68
N THR A 33 -2.52 40.81 -21.14
CA THR A 33 -3.05 40.42 -22.45
C THR A 33 -2.44 41.32 -23.50
N ALA A 34 -1.68 40.77 -24.43
CA ALA A 34 -1.28 41.47 -25.65
C ALA A 34 -1.74 40.68 -26.87
N ALA A 35 -2.62 41.28 -27.64
CA ALA A 35 -3.01 40.84 -28.96
C ALA A 35 -1.87 41.14 -29.96
N VAL A 36 -1.43 40.20 -30.78
CA VAL A 36 -0.59 40.43 -31.92
C VAL A 36 -1.18 39.77 -33.15
N ALA A 37 -1.33 40.60 -34.16
CA ALA A 37 -1.78 40.25 -35.51
C ALA A 37 -0.81 39.32 -36.23
N GLY A 38 -1.38 38.54 -37.17
CA GLY A 38 -0.69 37.50 -37.89
C GLY A 38 0.40 37.97 -38.85
N THR A 39 1.37 37.09 -39.02
CA THR A 39 2.11 36.92 -40.27
C THR A 39 2.30 35.43 -40.51
N ALA A 40 1.89 34.97 -41.70
CA ALA A 40 2.14 33.63 -42.19
C ALA A 40 3.65 33.43 -42.40
N GLY A 41 4.20 32.37 -41.87
CA GLY A 41 5.59 32.00 -42.10
C GLY A 41 5.94 30.68 -41.43
N GLU A 42 6.19 29.67 -42.24
CA GLU A 42 6.94 28.44 -41.97
C GLU A 42 6.56 27.62 -40.75
N GLU A 43 5.97 26.49 -41.05
CA GLU A 43 5.78 25.38 -40.15
C GLU A 43 7.14 24.89 -39.66
N PRO A 44 7.48 25.00 -38.34
CA PRO A 44 8.72 24.38 -37.86
C PRO A 44 8.48 22.87 -37.84
N ALA A 45 9.34 22.14 -38.52
CA ALA A 45 9.44 20.68 -38.45
C ALA A 45 9.28 20.23 -36.98
N ALA A 46 8.35 19.32 -36.75
CA ALA A 46 8.09 18.75 -35.46
C ALA A 46 9.40 18.22 -34.85
N ALA A 47 9.97 18.94 -33.93
CA ALA A 47 11.09 18.44 -33.13
C ALA A 47 10.59 17.19 -32.40
N ASP A 48 11.15 16.07 -32.82
CA ASP A 48 10.89 14.75 -32.20
C ASP A 48 11.29 14.85 -30.72
N THR A 49 10.34 15.18 -29.89
CA THR A 49 10.57 15.33 -28.43
C THR A 49 10.76 13.93 -27.88
N VAL A 50 12.01 13.48 -27.85
CA VAL A 50 12.38 12.23 -27.19
C VAL A 50 12.01 12.35 -25.70
N ILE A 51 10.88 11.79 -25.33
CA ILE A 51 10.49 11.65 -23.94
C ILE A 51 11.46 10.66 -23.29
N VAL A 52 12.42 11.18 -22.55
CA VAL A 52 13.32 10.35 -21.74
C VAL A 52 12.48 9.77 -20.59
N VAL A 53 12.03 8.54 -20.76
CA VAL A 53 11.37 7.80 -19.70
C VAL A 53 12.43 7.37 -18.70
N ASP A 54 12.29 7.79 -17.45
CA ASP A 54 13.17 7.38 -16.35
C ASP A 54 13.30 5.85 -16.32
N LYS A 55 14.53 5.38 -16.19
CA LYS A 55 14.82 3.94 -16.11
C LYS A 55 14.20 3.37 -14.84
N VAL A 56 13.11 2.62 -15.00
CA VAL A 56 12.47 1.91 -13.88
C VAL A 56 13.38 0.77 -13.43
N GLN A 57 13.85 0.84 -12.19
CA GLN A 57 14.66 -0.20 -11.56
C GLN A 57 13.80 -1.14 -10.74
N VAL A 58 13.98 -2.45 -10.91
CA VAL A 58 13.38 -3.48 -10.04
C VAL A 58 14.36 -3.80 -8.92
N THR A 59 13.92 -3.65 -7.69
CA THR A 59 14.73 -3.96 -6.51
C THR A 59 14.41 -5.35 -5.95
N ALA A 60 13.26 -5.89 -6.32
CA ALA A 60 12.75 -7.17 -5.84
C ALA A 60 13.67 -8.37 -6.12
N ILE A 61 14.52 -8.30 -7.16
CA ILE A 61 15.48 -9.38 -7.45
C ILE A 61 16.77 -9.23 -6.62
N LYS A 62 16.81 -8.28 -5.68
CA LYS A 62 17.98 -7.97 -4.82
C LYS A 62 19.26 -7.61 -5.60
N GLN A 63 19.12 -7.28 -6.88
CA GLN A 63 20.21 -6.99 -7.81
C GLN A 63 19.87 -5.72 -8.57
N GLY A 64 19.74 -4.62 -8.18
CA GLY A 64 19.51 -3.30 -8.81
C GLY A 64 19.55 -3.22 -10.34
N LEU A 65 18.97 -4.21 -11.04
CA LEU A 65 18.97 -4.33 -12.50
C LEU A 65 17.77 -3.58 -13.09
N VAL A 66 17.89 -3.15 -14.35
CA VAL A 66 16.81 -2.50 -15.07
C VAL A 66 15.74 -3.54 -15.44
N LEU A 67 14.46 -3.18 -15.33
CA LEU A 67 13.31 -4.08 -15.61
C LEU A 67 13.45 -4.81 -16.95
N ARG A 68 13.89 -4.13 -18.00
CA ARG A 68 14.05 -4.69 -19.36
C ARG A 68 15.07 -5.83 -19.47
N SER A 69 16.06 -5.86 -18.59
CA SER A 69 17.12 -6.88 -18.59
C SER A 69 16.83 -8.06 -17.67
N GLN A 70 15.64 -8.12 -17.09
CA GLN A 70 15.25 -9.16 -16.14
C GLN A 70 14.54 -10.30 -16.87
N PRO A 71 14.91 -11.56 -16.62
CA PRO A 71 14.22 -12.73 -17.17
C PRO A 71 12.91 -13.05 -16.44
N VAL A 72 12.36 -12.09 -15.67
CA VAL A 72 11.17 -12.26 -14.84
C VAL A 72 10.10 -11.27 -15.25
N ALA A 73 8.87 -11.76 -15.42
CA ALA A 73 7.73 -10.90 -15.66
C ALA A 73 7.39 -10.11 -14.38
N ALA A 74 7.66 -8.82 -14.38
CA ALA A 74 7.39 -7.93 -13.25
C ALA A 74 6.45 -6.80 -13.65
N SER A 75 5.63 -6.35 -12.71
CA SER A 75 4.85 -5.12 -12.80
C SER A 75 5.23 -4.22 -11.64
N ILE A 76 5.42 -2.94 -11.92
CA ILE A 76 5.76 -1.93 -10.92
C ILE A 76 4.65 -0.89 -10.89
N VAL A 77 4.07 -0.71 -9.71
CA VAL A 77 3.08 0.32 -9.43
C VAL A 77 3.76 1.38 -8.56
N GLY A 78 4.08 2.52 -9.14
CA GLY A 78 4.75 3.61 -8.43
C GLY A 78 3.77 4.46 -7.61
N GLY A 79 4.30 5.32 -6.74
CA GLY A 79 3.53 6.12 -5.79
C GLY A 79 2.41 6.95 -6.43
N ARG A 80 2.67 7.59 -7.58
CA ARG A 80 1.62 8.33 -8.31
C ARG A 80 0.47 7.44 -8.80
N ALA A 81 0.76 6.21 -9.20
CA ALA A 81 -0.27 5.25 -9.61
C ALA A 81 -1.03 4.71 -8.40
N ILE A 82 -0.36 4.51 -7.27
CA ILE A 82 -0.97 4.14 -5.99
C ILE A 82 -1.97 5.21 -5.54
N GLU A 83 -1.56 6.48 -5.57
CA GLU A 83 -2.40 7.61 -5.17
C GLU A 83 -3.60 7.81 -6.11
N ARG A 84 -3.37 7.84 -7.43
CA ARG A 84 -4.43 8.00 -8.44
C ARG A 84 -5.42 6.83 -8.46
N GLY A 85 -4.91 5.61 -8.31
CA GLY A 85 -5.71 4.38 -8.26
C GLY A 85 -6.36 4.12 -6.90
N ARG A 86 -6.11 4.98 -5.89
CA ARG A 86 -6.58 4.79 -4.50
C ARG A 86 -6.26 3.38 -3.96
N ILE A 87 -5.07 2.89 -4.28
CA ILE A 87 -4.62 1.56 -3.89
C ILE A 87 -4.27 1.59 -2.40
N GLY A 88 -5.25 1.31 -1.56
CA GLY A 88 -5.10 1.29 -0.11
C GLY A 88 -4.75 -0.08 0.46
N ALA A 89 -5.01 -1.14 -0.29
CA ALA A 89 -4.75 -2.52 0.11
C ALA A 89 -4.25 -3.35 -1.07
N VAL A 90 -3.61 -4.49 -0.80
CA VAL A 90 -3.04 -5.36 -1.84
C VAL A 90 -4.11 -5.88 -2.81
N LYS A 91 -5.35 -6.10 -2.36
CA LYS A 91 -6.46 -6.52 -3.22
C LYS A 91 -6.77 -5.53 -4.36
N ASN A 92 -6.56 -4.24 -4.14
CA ASN A 92 -6.79 -3.21 -5.14
C ASN A 92 -5.83 -3.31 -6.34
N LEU A 93 -4.73 -4.04 -6.24
CA LEU A 93 -3.79 -4.29 -7.34
C LEU A 93 -4.43 -5.08 -8.49
N SER A 94 -5.52 -5.81 -8.24
CA SER A 94 -6.27 -6.55 -9.26
C SER A 94 -6.74 -5.68 -10.43
N GLN A 95 -6.93 -4.38 -10.19
CA GLN A 95 -7.36 -3.42 -11.20
C GLN A 95 -6.22 -2.89 -12.06
N THR A 96 -4.97 -3.05 -11.63
CA THR A 96 -3.81 -2.40 -12.24
C THR A 96 -2.78 -3.40 -12.78
N VAL A 97 -2.63 -4.56 -12.12
CA VAL A 97 -1.59 -5.53 -12.44
C VAL A 97 -2.17 -6.66 -13.28
N PRO A 98 -1.69 -6.88 -14.52
CA PRO A 98 -2.15 -7.98 -15.37
C PRO A 98 -1.87 -9.35 -14.74
N ASN A 99 -2.82 -10.29 -14.92
CA ASN A 99 -2.74 -11.65 -14.38
C ASN A 99 -2.56 -11.72 -12.85
N PHE A 100 -2.99 -10.69 -12.14
CA PHE A 100 -3.07 -10.63 -10.69
C PHE A 100 -4.55 -10.53 -10.30
N HIS A 101 -5.00 -11.39 -9.41
CA HIS A 101 -6.37 -11.39 -8.91
C HIS A 101 -6.37 -11.62 -7.41
N ALA A 102 -6.94 -10.68 -6.67
CA ALA A 102 -7.19 -10.81 -5.24
C ALA A 102 -8.68 -10.57 -5.00
N PRO A 103 -9.50 -11.63 -4.94
CA PRO A 103 -10.93 -11.51 -4.74
C PRO A 103 -11.25 -10.92 -3.38
N ASP A 104 -12.29 -10.11 -3.33
CA ASP A 104 -12.85 -9.62 -2.08
C ASP A 104 -13.98 -10.57 -1.66
N TYR A 105 -13.82 -11.18 -0.51
CA TYR A 105 -14.82 -12.08 0.08
C TYR A 105 -15.74 -11.38 1.08
N GLY A 106 -15.69 -10.05 1.14
CA GLY A 106 -16.44 -9.25 2.11
C GLY A 106 -15.85 -9.28 3.53
N SER A 107 -14.66 -9.85 3.68
CA SER A 107 -13.95 -9.91 4.97
C SER A 107 -12.44 -9.93 4.78
N ARG A 108 -11.72 -9.25 5.65
CA ARG A 108 -10.24 -9.29 5.68
C ARG A 108 -9.69 -10.58 6.30
N MET A 109 -10.52 -11.41 6.88
CA MET A 109 -10.10 -12.71 7.40
C MET A 109 -9.67 -13.65 6.28
N THR A 110 -10.37 -13.61 5.15
CA THR A 110 -10.06 -14.44 4.01
C THR A 110 -9.40 -13.59 2.92
N SER A 111 -8.09 -13.57 2.91
CA SER A 111 -7.30 -12.89 1.87
C SER A 111 -6.61 -13.93 1.01
N SER A 112 -6.89 -13.90 -0.28
CA SER A 112 -6.27 -14.80 -1.26
C SER A 112 -5.70 -14.00 -2.40
N ILE A 113 -4.52 -14.38 -2.86
CA ILE A 113 -3.88 -13.76 -4.02
C ILE A 113 -3.64 -14.85 -5.06
N TYR A 114 -4.02 -14.57 -6.28
CA TYR A 114 -3.80 -15.42 -7.44
C TYR A 114 -2.93 -14.69 -8.47
N VAL A 115 -1.92 -15.35 -8.96
CA VAL A 115 -1.07 -14.87 -10.04
C VAL A 115 -1.03 -15.93 -11.14
N ARG A 116 -1.45 -15.56 -12.36
CA ARG A 116 -1.58 -16.48 -13.50
C ARG A 116 -2.44 -17.71 -13.17
N GLY A 117 -3.48 -17.55 -12.34
CA GLY A 117 -4.34 -18.63 -11.90
C GLY A 117 -3.81 -19.45 -10.72
N LEU A 118 -2.55 -19.29 -10.34
CA LEU A 118 -1.97 -19.96 -9.16
C LEU A 118 -2.28 -19.14 -7.91
N GLY A 119 -2.92 -19.76 -6.94
CA GLY A 119 -3.28 -19.14 -5.65
C GLY A 119 -3.86 -20.18 -4.71
N ALA A 120 -4.07 -19.81 -3.46
CA ALA A 120 -4.72 -20.68 -2.47
C ALA A 120 -5.70 -19.84 -1.63
N ARG A 121 -6.94 -20.33 -1.54
CA ARG A 121 -7.96 -19.75 -0.66
C ARG A 121 -7.81 -20.27 0.78
N ILE A 122 -7.53 -21.53 0.90
CA ILE A 122 -7.32 -22.27 2.14
C ILE A 122 -5.86 -22.68 2.19
N ASP A 123 -5.34 -23.01 3.35
CA ASP A 123 -3.97 -23.43 3.60
C ASP A 123 -2.89 -22.37 3.34
N GLN A 124 -1.71 -22.82 2.98
CA GLN A 124 -0.54 -21.96 2.82
C GLN A 124 -0.62 -21.15 1.52
N PRO A 125 -0.27 -19.87 1.54
CA PRO A 125 -0.24 -19.08 0.33
C PRO A 125 0.84 -19.58 -0.64
N VAL A 126 0.56 -19.48 -1.93
CA VAL A 126 1.54 -19.76 -3.00
C VAL A 126 2.16 -18.47 -3.56
N ILE A 127 1.63 -17.32 -3.15
CA ILE A 127 2.14 -16.00 -3.48
C ILE A 127 2.64 -15.36 -2.18
N GLY A 128 3.89 -14.92 -2.16
CA GLY A 128 4.48 -14.23 -1.00
C GLY A 128 4.12 -12.75 -0.99
N LEU A 129 3.97 -12.19 0.20
CA LEU A 129 3.88 -10.74 0.42
C LEU A 129 5.02 -10.32 1.34
N ASN A 130 5.77 -9.30 0.92
CA ASN A 130 6.80 -8.67 1.74
C ASN A 130 6.55 -7.17 1.86
N ILE A 131 6.79 -6.62 3.02
CA ILE A 131 6.77 -5.18 3.26
C ILE A 131 8.15 -4.78 3.76
N ASP A 132 8.83 -3.91 3.01
CA ASP A 132 10.24 -3.51 3.28
C ASP A 132 11.19 -4.71 3.50
N ASN A 133 11.03 -5.77 2.69
CA ASN A 133 11.74 -7.05 2.77
C ASN A 133 11.40 -7.92 3.99
N VAL A 134 10.42 -7.55 4.79
CA VAL A 134 9.89 -8.38 5.90
C VAL A 134 8.74 -9.23 5.35
N PRO A 135 8.81 -10.56 5.40
CA PRO A 135 7.75 -11.41 4.89
C PRO A 135 6.53 -11.39 5.81
N VAL A 136 5.36 -11.25 5.21
CA VAL A 136 4.08 -11.44 5.88
C VAL A 136 3.78 -12.94 5.92
N LEU A 137 3.88 -13.55 7.08
CA LEU A 137 3.87 -15.01 7.23
C LEU A 137 2.48 -15.62 7.13
N ASN A 138 1.46 -14.91 7.63
CA ASN A 138 0.07 -15.36 7.61
C ASN A 138 -0.68 -14.67 6.47
N LYS A 139 -1.34 -15.46 5.61
CA LYS A 139 -2.14 -14.96 4.49
C LYS A 139 -3.31 -14.06 4.95
N ASP A 140 -3.85 -14.29 6.15
CA ASP A 140 -4.94 -13.47 6.69
C ASP A 140 -4.52 -12.01 6.92
N ASN A 141 -3.20 -11.75 6.97
CA ASN A 141 -2.62 -10.43 7.05
C ASN A 141 -2.28 -9.82 5.67
N PHE A 142 -2.61 -10.49 4.56
CA PHE A 142 -2.28 -9.99 3.22
C PHE A 142 -3.10 -8.76 2.83
N ASP A 143 -4.30 -8.60 3.38
CA ASP A 143 -5.09 -7.39 3.19
C ASP A 143 -4.71 -6.31 4.23
N THR A 144 -3.44 -5.94 4.25
CA THR A 144 -2.89 -4.89 5.10
C THR A 144 -3.03 -3.51 4.46
N GLU A 145 -3.09 -2.48 5.29
CA GLU A 145 -3.14 -1.08 4.83
C GLU A 145 -1.78 -0.63 4.26
N LEU A 146 -1.81 0.00 3.09
CA LEU A 146 -0.64 0.49 2.35
C LEU A 146 -0.48 2.02 2.50
N ALA A 147 -0.61 2.53 3.73
CA ALA A 147 -0.72 3.95 4.02
C ALA A 147 0.50 4.80 3.55
N ASP A 148 1.67 4.20 3.49
CA ASP A 148 2.95 4.87 3.22
C ASP A 148 3.75 4.21 2.08
N ALA A 149 3.06 3.45 1.22
CA ALA A 149 3.71 2.79 0.11
C ALA A 149 4.28 3.80 -0.90
N GLU A 150 5.57 3.65 -1.23
CA GLU A 150 6.27 4.37 -2.29
C GLU A 150 6.08 3.68 -3.64
N ARG A 151 6.20 2.35 -3.65
CA ARG A 151 5.99 1.51 -4.83
C ARG A 151 5.67 0.07 -4.44
N ILE A 152 5.01 -0.61 -5.34
CA ILE A 152 4.69 -2.02 -5.23
C ILE A 152 5.26 -2.74 -6.45
N GLU A 153 6.01 -3.81 -6.21
CA GLU A 153 6.58 -4.65 -7.26
C GLU A 153 5.95 -6.03 -7.20
N VAL A 154 5.31 -6.45 -8.29
CA VAL A 154 4.69 -7.77 -8.42
C VAL A 154 5.51 -8.61 -9.38
N LEU A 155 6.22 -9.59 -8.87
CA LEU A 155 6.96 -10.58 -9.65
C LEU A 155 6.07 -11.79 -9.90
N ARG A 156 5.89 -12.14 -11.17
CA ARG A 156 5.00 -13.22 -11.59
C ARG A 156 5.79 -14.43 -12.03
N GLY A 157 5.68 -15.52 -11.31
CA GLY A 157 6.40 -16.77 -11.48
C GLY A 157 7.25 -17.13 -10.26
N PRO A 158 7.84 -18.33 -10.24
CA PRO A 158 8.56 -18.85 -9.08
C PRO A 158 9.70 -17.95 -8.61
N GLN A 159 9.72 -17.63 -7.31
CA GLN A 159 10.74 -16.80 -6.67
C GLN A 159 11.33 -17.46 -5.41
N SER A 160 11.16 -18.77 -5.27
CA SER A 160 11.51 -19.51 -4.06
C SER A 160 12.99 -19.46 -3.70
N THR A 161 13.88 -19.33 -4.68
CA THR A 161 15.33 -19.22 -4.47
C THR A 161 15.74 -17.94 -3.73
N LEU A 162 15.01 -16.82 -3.91
CA LEU A 162 15.31 -15.54 -3.31
C LEU A 162 14.44 -15.22 -2.09
N TYR A 163 13.21 -15.70 -2.09
CA TYR A 163 12.19 -15.34 -1.10
C TYR A 163 11.75 -16.51 -0.22
N GLY A 164 12.19 -17.72 -0.52
CA GLY A 164 11.90 -18.92 0.27
C GLY A 164 10.48 -19.44 0.06
N ARG A 165 9.85 -19.91 1.13
CA ARG A 165 8.52 -20.55 1.10
C ARG A 165 7.43 -19.61 0.61
N ASN A 166 6.32 -20.18 0.15
CA ASN A 166 5.10 -19.44 -0.25
C ASN A 166 5.28 -18.51 -1.46
N THR A 167 6.26 -18.75 -2.34
CA THR A 167 6.55 -17.91 -3.48
C THR A 167 6.66 -18.69 -4.81
N MET A 168 5.93 -19.78 -4.90
CA MET A 168 5.89 -20.62 -6.11
C MET A 168 5.20 -19.93 -7.29
N GLY A 169 4.12 -19.19 -7.04
CA GLY A 169 3.37 -18.46 -8.06
C GLY A 169 3.88 -17.05 -8.31
N GLY A 170 4.58 -16.48 -7.33
CA GLY A 170 5.07 -15.10 -7.40
C GLY A 170 5.31 -14.46 -6.05
N VAL A 171 5.66 -13.18 -6.08
CA VAL A 171 5.83 -12.37 -4.87
C VAL A 171 5.35 -10.93 -5.10
N VAL A 172 4.73 -10.37 -4.10
CA VAL A 172 4.38 -8.96 -4.01
C VAL A 172 5.33 -8.29 -3.00
N ASN A 173 6.10 -7.32 -3.45
CA ASN A 173 6.96 -6.53 -2.58
C ASN A 173 6.45 -5.11 -2.49
N VAL A 174 6.13 -4.69 -1.29
CA VAL A 174 5.73 -3.32 -0.96
C VAL A 174 6.93 -2.61 -0.35
N TYR A 175 7.29 -1.48 -0.93
CA TYR A 175 8.33 -0.61 -0.39
C TYR A 175 7.70 0.66 0.12
N THR A 176 7.97 0.99 1.38
CA THR A 176 7.49 2.23 2.00
C THR A 176 8.51 3.34 1.82
N LEU A 177 8.05 4.58 1.91
CA LEU A 177 8.90 5.76 1.77
C LEU A 177 10.09 5.71 2.74
N SER A 178 11.26 6.05 2.22
CA SER A 178 12.50 6.09 3.01
C SER A 178 12.62 7.41 3.75
N PRO A 179 12.74 7.42 5.10
CA PRO A 179 12.94 8.64 5.88
C PRO A 179 14.32 9.28 5.66
N LEU A 180 15.26 8.58 5.04
CA LEU A 180 16.54 9.17 4.64
C LEU A 180 16.44 9.93 3.31
N ALA A 181 15.48 9.55 2.44
CA ALA A 181 15.30 10.15 1.14
C ALA A 181 14.20 11.24 1.14
N TYR A 182 13.17 11.07 1.95
CA TYR A 182 12.03 11.97 2.03
C TYR A 182 11.88 12.48 3.47
N GLN A 183 11.62 13.78 3.64
CA GLN A 183 11.29 14.42 4.91
C GLN A 183 10.01 15.24 4.74
N GLY A 184 9.19 15.26 5.78
CA GLY A 184 7.93 16.00 5.77
C GLY A 184 6.78 15.23 6.39
N VAL A 185 5.61 15.81 6.30
CA VAL A 185 4.35 15.24 6.79
C VAL A 185 3.42 15.01 5.62
N ARG A 186 2.76 13.87 5.60
CA ARG A 186 1.71 13.52 4.64
C ARG A 186 0.44 13.23 5.41
N LEU A 187 -0.62 13.95 5.07
CA LEU A 187 -1.96 13.76 5.64
C LEU A 187 -2.91 13.41 4.50
N THR A 188 -3.73 12.42 4.70
CA THR A 188 -4.77 12.03 3.75
C THR A 188 -6.05 11.77 4.51
N ALA A 189 -7.13 12.38 4.07
CA ALA A 189 -8.49 12.14 4.55
C ALA A 189 -9.37 11.82 3.36
N GLU A 190 -10.10 10.72 3.44
CA GLU A 190 -11.02 10.25 2.41
C GLU A 190 -12.38 9.99 3.05
N TYR A 191 -13.45 10.34 2.33
CA TYR A 191 -14.81 10.00 2.69
C TYR A 191 -15.53 9.38 1.48
N GLY A 192 -16.40 8.42 1.71
CA GLY A 192 -17.12 7.69 0.67
C GLY A 192 -18.49 7.19 1.11
N SER A 193 -19.18 6.55 0.20
CA SER A 193 -20.46 5.91 0.47
C SER A 193 -20.35 4.78 1.51
N GLY A 194 -21.49 4.36 2.08
CA GLY A 194 -21.51 3.36 3.14
C GLY A 194 -20.90 3.86 4.45
N ASN A 195 -21.01 5.18 4.71
CA ASN A 195 -20.37 5.83 5.87
C ASN A 195 -18.88 5.44 6.01
N SER A 196 -18.18 5.43 4.87
CA SER A 196 -16.77 5.03 4.82
C SER A 196 -15.87 6.26 4.95
N TYR A 197 -14.92 6.21 5.87
CA TYR A 197 -13.90 7.23 6.01
C TYR A 197 -12.55 6.63 6.33
N ARG A 198 -11.50 7.28 5.82
CA ARG A 198 -10.13 6.85 6.00
C ARG A 198 -9.24 8.04 6.29
N PHE A 199 -8.44 7.91 7.34
CA PHE A 199 -7.44 8.89 7.74
C PHE A 199 -6.07 8.24 7.74
N ARG A 200 -5.08 8.92 7.18
CA ARG A 200 -3.68 8.53 7.21
C ARG A 200 -2.83 9.73 7.55
N ALA A 201 -1.89 9.53 8.45
CA ALA A 201 -0.89 10.54 8.81
C ALA A 201 0.48 9.87 8.85
N SER A 202 1.43 10.44 8.12
CA SER A 202 2.81 9.95 8.10
C SER A 202 3.75 11.12 8.28
N SER A 203 4.75 10.92 9.10
CA SER A 203 5.78 11.92 9.38
C SER A 203 7.16 11.30 9.22
N TYR A 204 8.04 11.99 8.51
CA TYR A 204 9.37 11.51 8.12
C TYR A 204 10.41 12.52 8.58
N TYR A 205 11.35 12.04 9.39
CA TYR A 205 12.40 12.86 9.98
C TYR A 205 13.78 12.29 9.67
N LYS A 206 14.70 13.18 9.33
CA LYS A 206 16.11 12.86 9.23
C LYS A 206 16.82 13.44 10.45
N LEU A 207 17.13 12.59 11.41
CA LEU A 207 17.76 12.98 12.68
C LEU A 207 19.25 13.29 12.49
N SER A 208 19.90 12.61 11.55
CA SER A 208 21.29 12.86 11.16
C SER A 208 21.48 12.49 9.68
N PRO A 209 22.62 12.83 9.04
CA PRO A 209 22.90 12.39 7.67
C PRO A 209 22.77 10.88 7.45
N ASP A 210 22.98 10.11 8.50
CA ASP A 210 23.02 8.66 8.49
C ASP A 210 21.80 8.00 9.15
N LEU A 211 20.94 8.76 9.85
CA LEU A 211 19.79 8.24 10.61
C LEU A 211 18.49 8.94 10.22
N GLY A 212 17.52 8.17 9.77
CA GLY A 212 16.15 8.61 9.48
C GLY A 212 15.12 7.80 10.23
N MET A 213 14.01 8.44 10.57
CA MET A 213 12.85 7.84 11.24
C MET A 213 11.56 8.26 10.56
N ALA A 214 10.62 7.33 10.48
CA ALA A 214 9.27 7.60 10.02
C ALA A 214 8.25 7.00 10.98
N VAL A 215 7.16 7.73 11.18
CA VAL A 215 5.98 7.27 11.94
C VAL A 215 4.77 7.45 11.05
N THR A 216 4.01 6.38 10.88
CA THR A 216 2.76 6.37 10.11
C THR A 216 1.64 5.86 10.99
N GLY A 217 0.52 6.56 11.01
CA GLY A 217 -0.73 6.12 11.62
C GLY A 217 -1.85 6.13 10.61
N TYR A 218 -2.80 5.22 10.76
CA TYR A 218 -3.98 5.16 9.90
C TYR A 218 -5.20 4.65 10.66
N TYR A 219 -6.36 5.09 10.19
CA TYR A 219 -7.65 4.61 10.63
C TYR A 219 -8.60 4.54 9.44
N THR A 220 -9.29 3.41 9.31
CA THR A 220 -10.31 3.17 8.29
C THR A 220 -11.59 2.69 8.98
N HIS A 221 -12.71 3.28 8.59
CA HIS A 221 -14.03 2.85 8.99
C HIS A 221 -14.91 2.68 7.75
N THR A 222 -15.70 1.62 7.74
CA THR A 222 -16.77 1.38 6.78
C THR A 222 -18.02 0.99 7.55
N GLY A 223 -19.12 1.69 7.35
CA GLY A 223 -20.39 1.39 8.02
C GLY A 223 -21.11 0.18 7.46
N GLY A 224 -20.72 -0.27 6.24
CA GLY A 224 -21.29 -1.40 5.55
C GLY A 224 -22.34 -1.02 4.50
N PHE A 225 -22.58 -1.94 3.61
CA PHE A 225 -23.55 -1.81 2.49
C PHE A 225 -24.68 -2.82 2.56
N PHE A 226 -24.45 -3.99 3.17
CA PHE A 226 -25.36 -5.11 3.20
C PHE A 226 -26.08 -5.20 4.54
N ASP A 227 -27.39 -5.36 4.50
CA ASP A 227 -28.24 -5.53 5.67
C ASP A 227 -28.41 -7.02 5.97
N ASN A 228 -28.22 -7.37 7.22
CA ASN A 228 -28.62 -8.68 7.74
C ASN A 228 -30.15 -8.64 8.00
N GLN A 229 -30.91 -9.42 7.27
CA GLN A 229 -32.37 -9.41 7.33
C GLN A 229 -32.90 -9.88 8.69
N TYR A 230 -32.12 -10.67 9.42
CA TYR A 230 -32.53 -11.17 10.74
C TYR A 230 -32.35 -10.10 11.83
N THR A 231 -31.21 -9.39 11.84
CA THR A 231 -30.91 -8.40 12.89
C THR A 231 -31.31 -6.98 12.51
N GLY A 232 -31.49 -6.69 11.21
CA GLY A 232 -31.72 -5.34 10.70
C GLY A 232 -30.48 -4.45 10.72
N GLU A 233 -29.29 -4.98 11.05
CA GLU A 233 -28.04 -4.25 11.14
C GLU A 233 -27.17 -4.53 9.91
N LYS A 234 -26.19 -3.64 9.65
CA LYS A 234 -25.16 -3.87 8.62
C LYS A 234 -24.25 -5.01 9.05
N CYS A 235 -24.02 -5.98 8.13
CA CYS A 235 -23.17 -7.14 8.42
C CYS A 235 -21.73 -7.00 7.96
N ASP A 236 -21.41 -6.08 7.05
CA ASP A 236 -20.10 -5.87 6.44
C ASP A 236 -19.37 -4.62 6.93
N TRP A 237 -19.69 -4.17 8.14
CA TRP A 237 -18.99 -3.05 8.75
C TRP A 237 -17.55 -3.40 9.11
N GLU A 238 -16.66 -2.42 9.05
CA GLU A 238 -15.24 -2.60 9.32
C GLU A 238 -14.64 -1.40 10.07
N ARG A 239 -13.75 -1.68 11.01
CA ARG A 239 -12.89 -0.72 11.69
C ARG A 239 -11.47 -1.26 11.70
N LEU A 240 -10.56 -0.54 11.09
CA LEU A 240 -9.14 -0.88 11.05
C LEU A 240 -8.32 0.31 11.50
N GLY A 241 -7.54 0.13 12.55
CA GLY A 241 -6.60 1.13 13.03
C GLY A 241 -5.22 0.55 13.18
N GLY A 242 -4.19 1.36 12.97
CA GLY A 242 -2.83 0.88 13.14
C GLY A 242 -1.78 1.94 12.93
N GLY A 243 -0.55 1.50 13.06
CA GLY A 243 0.60 2.35 12.85
C GLY A 243 1.85 1.57 12.50
N ARG A 244 2.83 2.31 11.97
CA ARG A 244 4.15 1.79 11.62
C ARG A 244 5.22 2.76 12.08
N TRP A 245 6.26 2.20 12.66
CA TRP A 245 7.47 2.91 12.98
C TRP A 245 8.61 2.32 12.15
N LYS A 246 9.30 3.16 11.40
CA LYS A 246 10.43 2.77 10.57
C LYS A 246 11.67 3.56 10.96
N THR A 247 12.76 2.85 11.21
CA THR A 247 14.08 3.44 11.47
C THR A 247 15.07 2.96 10.43
N GLN A 248 15.81 3.85 9.83
CA GLN A 248 16.86 3.54 8.87
C GLN A 248 18.16 4.18 9.30
N TRP A 249 19.19 3.36 9.44
CA TRP A 249 20.52 3.82 9.72
C TRP A 249 21.51 3.30 8.67
N ARG A 250 22.38 4.19 8.21
CA ARG A 250 23.43 3.88 7.22
C ARG A 250 24.76 4.38 7.73
N ASN A 251 25.75 3.50 7.78
CA ASN A 251 27.11 3.90 8.10
C ASN A 251 27.89 4.23 6.81
N ARG A 252 28.81 5.18 6.88
CA ARG A 252 29.76 5.52 5.79
C ARG A 252 30.61 4.34 5.33
N ARG A 253 30.72 3.27 6.13
CA ARG A 253 31.40 2.02 5.80
C ARG A 253 30.57 1.04 4.97
N GLY A 254 29.34 1.38 4.60
CA GLY A 254 28.44 0.56 3.79
C GLY A 254 27.50 -0.35 4.60
N LEU A 255 27.49 -0.29 5.92
CA LEU A 255 26.51 -0.99 6.74
C LEU A 255 25.19 -0.21 6.74
N ARG A 256 24.10 -0.92 6.48
CA ARG A 256 22.73 -0.43 6.54
C ARG A 256 21.94 -1.29 7.52
N ILE A 257 21.19 -0.65 8.41
CA ILE A 257 20.26 -1.28 9.33
C ILE A 257 18.91 -0.60 9.13
N ASP A 258 17.90 -1.39 8.78
CA ASP A 258 16.51 -0.96 8.65
C ASP A 258 15.69 -1.76 9.67
N ASN A 259 14.95 -1.08 10.53
CA ASN A 259 13.96 -1.69 11.41
C ASN A 259 12.57 -1.15 11.07
N THR A 260 11.58 -2.02 11.03
CA THR A 260 10.18 -1.68 10.79
C THR A 260 9.32 -2.42 11.80
N LEU A 261 8.74 -1.68 12.72
CA LEU A 261 7.74 -2.16 13.67
C LEU A 261 6.36 -1.71 13.20
N SER A 262 5.40 -2.62 13.09
CA SER A 262 4.02 -2.31 12.75
C SER A 262 3.05 -2.95 13.72
N PHE A 263 1.94 -2.24 13.93
CA PHE A 263 0.84 -2.65 14.78
C PHE A 263 -0.48 -2.34 14.09
N SER A 264 -1.44 -3.26 14.14
CA SER A 264 -2.79 -3.01 13.66
C SER A 264 -3.85 -3.77 14.46
N VAL A 265 -5.01 -3.17 14.57
CA VAL A 265 -6.23 -3.77 15.15
C VAL A 265 -7.32 -3.68 14.10
N LEU A 266 -7.87 -4.82 13.75
CA LEU A 266 -9.03 -4.98 12.90
C LEU A 266 -10.21 -5.44 13.75
N ASP A 267 -11.35 -4.81 13.55
CA ASP A 267 -12.64 -5.22 14.08
C ASP A 267 -13.67 -5.09 12.96
N GLN A 268 -14.35 -6.16 12.60
CA GLN A 268 -15.27 -6.19 11.48
C GLN A 268 -16.47 -7.07 11.76
N GLY A 269 -17.56 -6.83 11.04
CA GLY A 269 -18.75 -7.66 11.03
C GLY A 269 -18.54 -9.02 10.38
N GLY A 270 -19.61 -9.74 10.20
CA GLY A 270 -19.60 -11.06 9.59
C GLY A 270 -19.44 -11.02 8.06
N TYR A 271 -19.62 -12.18 7.46
CA TYR A 271 -19.58 -12.33 6.01
C TYR A 271 -20.95 -11.97 5.39
N PRO A 272 -21.01 -11.13 4.37
CA PRO A 272 -22.24 -10.81 3.65
C PRO A 272 -22.57 -11.91 2.64
N TYR A 273 -22.73 -13.17 3.11
CA TYR A 273 -23.07 -14.29 2.25
C TYR A 273 -24.58 -14.39 2.10
N ALA A 274 -25.04 -14.27 0.86
CA ALA A 274 -26.45 -14.44 0.54
C ALA A 274 -26.82 -15.92 0.39
N TYR A 275 -28.00 -16.27 0.84
CA TYR A 275 -28.54 -17.60 0.66
C TYR A 275 -28.89 -17.84 -0.81
N VAL A 276 -28.45 -18.96 -1.37
CA VAL A 276 -28.65 -19.32 -2.79
C VAL A 276 -29.58 -20.52 -3.00
N GLY A 277 -30.05 -21.17 -1.94
CA GLY A 277 -30.97 -22.30 -1.98
C GLY A 277 -32.40 -21.90 -2.32
N GLU A 278 -33.31 -22.87 -2.26
CA GLU A 278 -34.76 -22.63 -2.34
C GLU A 278 -35.25 -21.87 -1.11
N GLU A 279 -36.35 -21.12 -1.25
CA GLU A 279 -36.93 -20.40 -0.14
C GLU A 279 -37.31 -21.36 1.01
N ILE A 280 -36.92 -21.00 2.23
CA ILE A 280 -37.29 -21.76 3.42
C ILE A 280 -38.58 -21.16 3.98
N VAL A 281 -39.61 -22.00 4.00
CA VAL A 281 -40.93 -21.63 4.52
C VAL A 281 -41.19 -22.39 5.81
N HIS A 282 -41.55 -21.68 6.89
CA HIS A 282 -41.95 -22.26 8.16
C HIS A 282 -43.32 -21.68 8.54
N ASP A 283 -44.30 -22.57 8.88
CA ASP A 283 -45.65 -22.23 9.23
C ASP A 283 -46.38 -21.33 8.16
N GLY A 284 -46.08 -21.55 6.88
CA GLY A 284 -46.66 -20.78 5.79
C GLY A 284 -46.07 -19.39 5.60
N GLN A 285 -45.02 -19.04 6.37
CA GLN A 285 -44.29 -17.79 6.23
C GLN A 285 -42.87 -18.05 5.68
N THR A 286 -42.45 -17.25 4.73
CA THR A 286 -41.07 -17.32 4.20
C THR A 286 -40.11 -16.80 5.27
N VAL A 287 -39.20 -17.65 5.74
CA VAL A 287 -38.23 -17.34 6.77
C VAL A 287 -36.92 -16.84 6.15
N ILE A 288 -36.48 -17.46 5.06
CA ILE A 288 -35.28 -17.07 4.34
C ILE A 288 -35.55 -17.08 2.83
N ARG A 289 -35.29 -15.98 2.16
CA ARG A 289 -35.45 -15.85 0.72
C ARG A 289 -34.11 -15.99 0.00
N LYS A 290 -34.17 -16.46 -1.22
CA LYS A 290 -33.01 -16.51 -2.10
C LYS A 290 -32.46 -15.08 -2.31
N GLY A 291 -31.16 -14.92 -2.10
CA GLY A 291 -30.47 -13.64 -2.22
C GLY A 291 -30.42 -12.82 -0.92
N GLU A 292 -31.12 -13.25 0.13
CA GLU A 292 -31.07 -12.58 1.43
C GLU A 292 -29.85 -12.99 2.25
N ILE A 293 -29.32 -12.04 3.02
CA ILE A 293 -28.31 -12.27 4.03
C ILE A 293 -29.02 -12.34 5.38
N SER A 294 -29.12 -13.52 5.92
CA SER A 294 -29.80 -13.76 7.21
C SER A 294 -28.90 -14.60 8.10
N CYS A 295 -28.40 -14.00 9.16
CA CYS A 295 -27.57 -14.65 10.16
C CYS A 295 -28.10 -14.30 11.54
N ASN A 296 -28.46 -15.31 12.32
CA ASN A 296 -29.00 -15.14 13.67
C ASN A 296 -27.92 -14.94 14.73
N ASP A 297 -26.70 -15.36 14.45
CA ASP A 297 -25.57 -15.16 15.35
C ASP A 297 -24.83 -13.86 15.03
N PRO A 298 -24.39 -13.10 16.02
CA PRO A 298 -23.57 -11.92 15.81
C PRO A 298 -22.20 -12.36 15.29
N CYS A 299 -22.08 -12.40 13.96
CA CYS A 299 -20.82 -12.70 13.31
C CYS A 299 -19.89 -11.49 13.42
N SER A 300 -18.76 -11.65 14.07
CA SER A 300 -17.72 -10.63 14.13
C SER A 300 -16.34 -11.28 14.09
N TYR A 301 -15.37 -10.53 13.59
CA TYR A 301 -13.98 -10.94 13.55
C TYR A 301 -13.08 -9.83 14.07
N ARG A 302 -12.28 -10.16 15.06
CA ARG A 302 -11.28 -9.24 15.61
C ARG A 302 -9.89 -9.84 15.48
N ARG A 303 -8.94 -9.02 15.02
CA ARG A 303 -7.55 -9.39 14.88
C ARG A 303 -6.63 -8.26 15.34
N THR A 304 -5.65 -8.61 16.16
CA THR A 304 -4.54 -7.74 16.50
C THR A 304 -3.28 -8.31 15.87
N THR A 305 -2.55 -7.49 15.13
CA THR A 305 -1.31 -7.89 14.46
C THR A 305 -0.18 -7.01 14.96
N ILE A 306 0.92 -7.64 15.36
CA ILE A 306 2.18 -6.98 15.66
C ILE A 306 3.24 -7.64 14.77
N SER A 307 4.02 -6.84 14.07
CA SER A 307 5.11 -7.33 13.22
C SER A 307 6.32 -6.44 13.42
N ASP A 308 7.46 -7.07 13.67
CA ASP A 308 8.76 -6.41 13.73
C ASP A 308 9.71 -7.07 12.72
N GLY A 309 10.44 -6.25 12.00
CA GLY A 309 11.40 -6.69 11.01
C GLY A 309 12.70 -5.89 11.08
N LEU A 310 13.80 -6.59 11.27
CA LEU A 310 15.14 -6.03 11.27
C LEU A 310 15.91 -6.54 10.05
N THR A 311 16.37 -5.63 9.21
CA THR A 311 17.21 -5.94 8.06
C THR A 311 18.58 -5.32 8.23
N CYS A 312 19.61 -6.16 8.18
CA CYS A 312 21.00 -5.73 8.17
C CYS A 312 21.62 -6.06 6.81
N ALA A 313 22.20 -5.08 6.14
CA ALA A 313 22.84 -5.26 4.85
C ALA A 313 24.20 -4.54 4.83
N THR A 314 25.19 -5.15 4.17
CA THR A 314 26.50 -4.54 3.93
C THR A 314 26.70 -4.35 2.43
N THR A 315 27.10 -3.16 2.01
CA THR A 315 27.52 -2.90 0.63
C THR A 315 29.03 -3.02 0.57
N PRO A 316 29.59 -3.99 -0.15
CA PRO A 316 31.04 -4.13 -0.26
C PRO A 316 31.62 -2.88 -0.94
N LYS A 317 32.75 -2.38 -0.44
CA LYS A 317 33.45 -1.18 -0.94
C LYS A 317 33.87 -1.25 -2.42
N ASN A 318 33.91 -2.43 -3.00
CA ASN A 318 34.30 -2.68 -4.40
C ASN A 318 33.11 -2.86 -5.37
N SER A 319 31.89 -2.52 -4.97
CA SER A 319 30.85 -2.35 -6.01
C SER A 319 31.27 -1.20 -6.91
N PRO A 320 31.44 -1.41 -8.23
CA PRO A 320 31.78 -0.32 -9.12
C PRO A 320 30.72 0.75 -8.98
N SER A 321 31.11 1.90 -8.40
CA SER A 321 30.26 3.08 -8.39
C SER A 321 29.89 3.30 -9.87
N ARG A 322 28.61 3.23 -10.20
CA ARG A 322 28.13 3.60 -11.54
C ARG A 322 28.62 5.01 -11.81
N ARG A 323 29.77 5.13 -12.52
CA ARG A 323 30.12 6.37 -13.17
C ARG A 323 28.98 6.65 -14.15
N SER A 324 28.34 7.78 -14.01
CA SER A 324 27.49 8.34 -15.06
C SER A 324 28.25 8.29 -16.36
N PRO A 325 27.67 7.82 -17.47
CA PRO A 325 28.38 7.87 -18.74
C PRO A 325 28.76 9.33 -19.02
N PRO A 326 29.97 9.59 -19.55
CA PRO A 326 30.39 10.94 -19.84
C PRO A 326 29.37 11.54 -20.82
N THR A 327 28.93 12.75 -20.50
CA THR A 327 28.10 13.56 -21.36
C THR A 327 28.88 13.77 -22.67
N SER A 328 28.45 13.12 -23.73
CA SER A 328 28.97 13.38 -25.05
C SER A 328 28.57 14.78 -25.48
N THR A 329 29.51 15.69 -25.46
CA THR A 329 29.37 17.01 -26.06
C THR A 329 29.11 16.83 -27.58
N PRO A 330 28.08 17.42 -28.15
CA PRO A 330 27.90 17.38 -29.60
C PRO A 330 28.98 18.22 -30.26
N THR A 331 29.85 17.55 -31.00
CA THR A 331 30.78 18.23 -31.91
C THR A 331 29.99 18.69 -33.13
N THR A 332 29.78 19.99 -33.22
CA THR A 332 29.30 20.65 -34.43
C THR A 332 30.34 20.51 -35.54
N ARG A 333 29.94 19.94 -36.64
CA ARG A 333 30.48 20.14 -37.99
C ARG A 333 29.35 20.43 -38.95
#